data_6ab10266862d5e0e12eb2a675094e56f
#
_entry.id   6ab10266862d5e0e12eb2a675094e56f
#
_cell.length_a   1.000
_cell.length_b   1.000
_cell.length_c   1.000
_cell.angle_alpha   90.00
_cell.angle_beta   90.00
_cell.angle_gamma   90.00
#
_symmetry.space_group_name_H-M   'P 1'
#
loop_
_entity.id
_entity.type
_entity.pdbx_description
1 polymer ?
#
loop_
_entity_poly.entity_id
_entity_poly.type
_entity_poly.pdbx_seq_one_letter_code
_entity_poly.pdbx_strand_id
1 'polypeptide(L)'
;MVHMAEDKQDVGGAESTPPSILAKAFLVIGAFNERDRVLTLTQISRKTGLPKSTVHRLLQRLGELDVIEEHGAGYRLGIRLLQLVSSMPVDGMREVALPHLAQLQAWSKESVHFGVLRGNEVVVLQALFAVDHARPIGEVGTRIPAHLSAMGRAMMAYLREDELTELLSGPLVGITPKSITDPARIHEELKQVRVSGVAVQKDGVVLGLGNIAAPVLIKGRPMGAVAVQFDSSKQVSESVINAVKLTAHRICSDTTQMLAQGRGDLFPFDD
;
A
#
# COMPACT_ATOMS: atom_id res chain seq x y z
N MET A 1 2.93 -38.41 -18.23
CA MET A 1 1.77 -38.81 -17.40
C MET A 1 2.31 -39.10 -16.00
N VAL A 2 2.37 -38.08 -15.14
CA VAL A 2 2.81 -38.22 -13.74
C VAL A 2 1.78 -37.46 -12.91
N HIS A 3 1.03 -38.22 -12.12
CA HIS A 3 0.07 -37.76 -11.13
C HIS A 3 0.82 -37.04 -10.02
N MET A 4 0.51 -35.77 -9.79
CA MET A 4 0.85 -35.11 -8.53
C MET A 4 -0.38 -35.14 -7.62
N ALA A 5 -0.25 -35.92 -6.55
CA ALA A 5 -1.21 -36.00 -5.46
C ALA A 5 -1.30 -34.68 -4.70
N GLU A 6 -2.52 -34.20 -4.52
CA GLU A 6 -2.86 -33.10 -3.63
C GLU A 6 -2.74 -33.57 -2.18
N ASP A 7 -1.74 -33.07 -1.47
CA ASP A 7 -1.62 -33.27 -0.02
C ASP A 7 -2.29 -32.07 0.67
N LYS A 8 -3.56 -32.25 1.04
CA LYS A 8 -4.31 -31.35 1.89
C LYS A 8 -3.84 -31.52 3.33
N GLN A 9 -2.91 -30.68 3.79
CA GLN A 9 -2.70 -30.52 5.22
C GLN A 9 -3.84 -29.70 5.84
N ASP A 10 -4.63 -30.40 6.60
CA ASP A 10 -5.70 -29.93 7.49
C ASP A 10 -5.06 -29.09 8.62
N VAL A 11 -5.08 -27.77 8.51
CA VAL A 11 -4.66 -26.85 9.57
C VAL A 11 -5.90 -26.44 10.35
N GLY A 12 -5.96 -26.91 11.57
CA GLY A 12 -6.99 -26.86 12.60
C GLY A 12 -7.94 -25.66 12.56
N GLY A 13 -9.23 -25.98 12.65
CA GLY A 13 -10.35 -25.06 12.61
C GLY A 13 -10.34 -24.01 13.72
N ALA A 14 -10.06 -22.78 13.36
CA ALA A 14 -10.66 -21.64 14.00
C ALA A 14 -12.06 -21.48 13.37
N GLU A 15 -13.13 -21.65 14.15
CA GLU A 15 -14.51 -21.35 13.74
C GLU A 15 -14.54 -19.90 13.25
N SER A 16 -14.49 -19.69 11.93
CA SER A 16 -14.62 -18.37 11.34
C SER A 16 -16.08 -17.93 11.49
N THR A 17 -16.34 -17.08 12.46
CA THR A 17 -17.63 -16.40 12.58
C THR A 17 -18.01 -15.84 11.20
N PRO A 18 -19.23 -16.13 10.69
CA PRO A 18 -19.60 -15.65 9.37
C PRO A 18 -19.48 -14.13 9.29
N PRO A 19 -18.92 -13.58 8.19
CA PRO A 19 -18.65 -12.16 8.10
C PRO A 19 -19.92 -11.35 8.33
N SER A 20 -19.79 -10.30 9.16
CA SER A 20 -20.92 -9.39 9.48
C SER A 20 -21.49 -8.76 8.21
N ILE A 21 -22.70 -8.19 8.30
CA ILE A 21 -23.31 -7.49 7.16
C ILE A 21 -22.42 -6.33 6.66
N LEU A 22 -21.75 -5.63 7.58
CA LEU A 22 -20.81 -4.56 7.25
C LEU A 22 -19.58 -5.11 6.53
N ALA A 23 -19.00 -6.21 7.01
CA ALA A 23 -17.87 -6.86 6.35
C ALA A 23 -18.24 -7.28 4.92
N LYS A 24 -19.44 -7.84 4.71
CA LYS A 24 -19.95 -8.20 3.37
C LYS A 24 -20.15 -6.96 2.49
N ALA A 25 -20.63 -5.84 3.05
CA ALA A 25 -20.77 -4.59 2.30
C ALA A 25 -19.40 -4.05 1.84
N PHE A 26 -18.39 -4.07 2.72
CA PHE A 26 -17.02 -3.69 2.35
C PHE A 26 -16.40 -4.64 1.33
N LEU A 27 -16.69 -5.95 1.36
CA LEU A 27 -16.29 -6.88 0.30
C LEU A 27 -16.88 -6.50 -1.06
N VAL A 28 -18.15 -6.07 -1.10
CA VAL A 28 -18.81 -5.61 -2.33
C VAL A 28 -18.17 -4.32 -2.86
N ILE A 29 -17.92 -3.34 -1.99
CA ILE A 29 -17.25 -2.08 -2.35
C ILE A 29 -15.81 -2.38 -2.85
N GLY A 30 -15.07 -3.24 -2.16
CA GLY A 30 -13.71 -3.64 -2.51
C GLY A 30 -13.59 -4.52 -3.77
N ALA A 31 -14.71 -4.95 -4.36
CA ALA A 31 -14.68 -5.67 -5.63
C ALA A 31 -14.31 -4.78 -6.82
N PHE A 32 -14.52 -3.46 -6.69
CA PHE A 32 -14.19 -2.46 -7.70
C PHE A 32 -12.73 -2.00 -7.57
N ASN A 33 -12.09 -1.71 -8.71
CA ASN A 33 -10.74 -1.15 -8.78
C ASN A 33 -10.59 -0.33 -10.08
N GLU A 34 -9.41 0.21 -10.34
CA GLU A 34 -9.16 1.06 -11.52
C GLU A 34 -9.44 0.36 -12.86
N ARG A 35 -9.27 -0.97 -12.93
CA ARG A 35 -9.52 -1.78 -14.15
C ARG A 35 -10.97 -2.20 -14.23
N ASP A 36 -11.58 -2.48 -13.10
CA ASP A 36 -12.95 -3.01 -12.97
C ASP A 36 -13.85 -1.93 -12.35
N ARG A 37 -14.00 -0.81 -13.07
CA ARG A 37 -14.81 0.35 -12.60
C ARG A 37 -16.30 0.11 -12.69
N VAL A 38 -16.73 -0.77 -13.59
CA VAL A 38 -18.14 -1.19 -13.78
C VAL A 38 -18.20 -2.70 -13.71
N LEU A 39 -18.99 -3.23 -12.80
CA LEU A 39 -19.14 -4.67 -12.61
C LEU A 39 -20.63 -5.05 -12.61
N THR A 40 -20.95 -6.15 -13.26
CA THR A 40 -22.29 -6.78 -13.16
C THR A 40 -22.43 -7.51 -11.82
N LEU A 41 -23.67 -7.72 -11.36
CA LEU A 41 -23.97 -8.50 -10.17
C LEU A 41 -23.28 -9.86 -10.14
N THR A 42 -23.21 -10.54 -11.29
CA THR A 42 -22.55 -11.85 -11.41
C THR A 42 -21.03 -11.74 -11.22
N GLN A 43 -20.39 -10.69 -11.73
CA GLN A 43 -18.96 -10.46 -11.55
C GLN A 43 -18.64 -10.12 -10.07
N ILE A 44 -19.45 -9.28 -9.43
CA ILE A 44 -19.31 -8.97 -8.00
C ILE A 44 -19.46 -10.25 -7.17
N SER A 45 -20.51 -11.04 -7.42
CA SER A 45 -20.72 -12.32 -6.71
C SER A 45 -19.51 -13.26 -6.84
N ARG A 46 -18.93 -13.38 -8.04
CA ARG A 46 -17.75 -14.22 -8.29
C ARG A 46 -16.50 -13.69 -7.56
N LYS A 47 -16.27 -12.37 -7.59
CA LYS A 47 -15.10 -11.75 -6.93
C LYS A 47 -15.17 -11.83 -5.40
N THR A 48 -16.35 -11.66 -4.84
CA THR A 48 -16.55 -11.63 -3.37
C THR A 48 -16.81 -13.00 -2.76
N GLY A 49 -17.15 -14.01 -3.57
CA GLY A 49 -17.61 -15.31 -3.09
C GLY A 49 -19.01 -15.28 -2.47
N LEU A 50 -19.70 -14.13 -2.46
CA LEU A 50 -21.02 -13.99 -1.86
C LEU A 50 -22.12 -14.49 -2.82
N PRO A 51 -23.20 -15.11 -2.29
CA PRO A 51 -24.36 -15.49 -3.09
C PRO A 51 -24.99 -14.25 -3.80
N LYS A 52 -25.47 -14.45 -5.04
CA LYS A 52 -26.10 -13.37 -5.84
C LYS A 52 -27.21 -12.64 -5.10
N SER A 53 -28.05 -13.35 -4.35
CA SER A 53 -29.13 -12.76 -3.55
C SER A 53 -28.60 -11.82 -2.46
N THR A 54 -27.49 -12.19 -1.81
CA THR A 54 -26.80 -11.34 -0.82
C THR A 54 -26.21 -10.11 -1.48
N VAL A 55 -25.50 -10.29 -2.60
CA VAL A 55 -24.92 -9.16 -3.37
C VAL A 55 -26.01 -8.19 -3.82
N HIS A 56 -27.11 -8.68 -4.39
CA HIS A 56 -28.22 -7.85 -4.85
C HIS A 56 -28.78 -6.99 -3.72
N ARG A 57 -29.08 -7.59 -2.55
CA ARG A 57 -29.59 -6.85 -1.38
C ARG A 57 -28.58 -5.82 -0.88
N LEU A 58 -27.28 -6.12 -0.90
CA LEU A 58 -26.26 -5.16 -0.50
C LEU A 58 -26.14 -4.01 -1.50
N LEU A 59 -26.18 -4.29 -2.80
CA LEU A 59 -26.17 -3.26 -3.86
C LEU A 59 -27.35 -2.29 -3.72
N GLN A 60 -28.56 -2.80 -3.46
CA GLN A 60 -29.70 -1.95 -3.19
C GLN A 60 -29.49 -1.03 -1.98
N ARG A 61 -29.00 -1.58 -0.84
CA ARG A 61 -28.73 -0.79 0.37
C ARG A 61 -27.60 0.22 0.19
N LEU A 62 -26.53 -0.15 -0.54
CA LEU A 62 -25.44 0.76 -0.85
C LEU A 62 -25.86 1.83 -1.87
N GLY A 63 -26.81 1.52 -2.76
CA GLY A 63 -27.43 2.48 -3.68
C GLY A 63 -28.27 3.53 -2.95
N GLU A 64 -29.09 3.11 -1.97
CA GLU A 64 -29.87 4.03 -1.10
C GLU A 64 -28.97 5.02 -0.34
N LEU A 65 -27.69 4.69 -0.18
CA LEU A 65 -26.67 5.51 0.48
C LEU A 65 -25.75 6.26 -0.49
N ASP A 66 -25.99 6.21 -1.79
CA ASP A 66 -25.16 6.79 -2.86
C ASP A 66 -23.69 6.28 -2.86
N VAL A 67 -23.43 5.14 -2.20
CA VAL A 67 -22.11 4.49 -2.16
C VAL A 67 -21.83 3.69 -3.43
N ILE A 68 -22.90 3.16 -4.04
CA ILE A 68 -22.87 2.46 -5.34
C ILE A 68 -23.98 3.03 -6.22
N GLU A 69 -23.71 3.12 -7.52
CA GLU A 69 -24.65 3.59 -8.53
C GLU A 69 -24.86 2.51 -9.59
N GLU A 70 -26.06 2.41 -10.14
CA GLU A 70 -26.32 1.65 -11.36
C GLU A 70 -25.71 2.35 -12.57
N HIS A 71 -25.05 1.61 -13.44
CA HIS A 71 -24.45 2.14 -14.66
C HIS A 71 -24.59 1.12 -15.80
N GLY A 72 -25.45 1.40 -16.76
CA GLY A 72 -25.80 0.47 -17.83
C GLY A 72 -26.36 -0.84 -17.28
N ALA A 73 -25.75 -1.97 -17.64
CA ALA A 73 -26.10 -3.30 -17.15
C ALA A 73 -25.34 -3.70 -15.87
N GLY A 74 -24.66 -2.78 -15.23
CA GLY A 74 -23.80 -3.05 -14.06
C GLY A 74 -23.89 -1.98 -12.99
N TYR A 75 -22.90 -1.97 -12.11
CA TYR A 75 -22.79 -1.09 -10.95
C TYR A 75 -21.41 -0.45 -10.94
N ARG A 76 -21.28 0.75 -10.39
CA ARG A 76 -20.03 1.46 -10.13
C ARG A 76 -20.03 2.09 -8.75
N LEU A 77 -18.87 2.51 -8.28
CA LEU A 77 -18.76 3.29 -7.03
C LEU A 77 -19.42 4.66 -7.20
N GLY A 78 -20.21 5.04 -6.20
CA GLY A 78 -20.95 6.30 -6.16
C GLY A 78 -20.11 7.49 -5.68
N ILE A 79 -20.56 8.69 -6.02
CA ILE A 79 -19.86 9.95 -5.71
C ILE A 79 -19.69 10.21 -4.21
N ARG A 80 -20.56 9.65 -3.35
CA ARG A 80 -20.48 9.83 -1.90
C ARG A 80 -19.15 9.38 -1.31
N LEU A 81 -18.51 8.36 -1.92
CA LEU A 81 -17.19 7.90 -1.47
C LEU A 81 -16.12 9.00 -1.60
N LEU A 82 -16.22 9.90 -2.59
CA LEU A 82 -15.30 11.02 -2.74
C LEU A 82 -15.40 11.99 -1.55
N GLN A 83 -16.60 12.23 -1.02
CA GLN A 83 -16.81 13.06 0.17
C GLN A 83 -16.14 12.44 1.42
N LEU A 84 -16.20 11.11 1.54
CA LEU A 84 -15.55 10.40 2.64
C LEU A 84 -14.03 10.46 2.52
N VAL A 85 -13.49 10.31 1.31
CA VAL A 85 -12.04 10.40 1.05
C VAL A 85 -11.52 11.79 1.37
N SER A 86 -12.22 12.87 0.97
CA SER A 86 -11.78 14.25 1.21
C SER A 86 -11.76 14.65 2.70
N SER A 87 -12.41 13.88 3.57
CA SER A 87 -12.34 14.06 5.02
C SER A 87 -11.21 13.24 5.70
N MET A 88 -10.46 12.44 4.92
CA MET A 88 -9.39 11.62 5.48
C MET A 88 -8.14 12.48 5.72
N PRO A 89 -7.51 12.42 6.91
CA PRO A 89 -6.31 13.20 7.23
C PRO A 89 -5.13 12.94 6.27
N VAL A 90 -5.06 11.76 5.62
CA VAL A 90 -4.01 11.42 4.63
C VAL A 90 -4.12 12.18 3.31
N ASP A 91 -5.26 12.81 3.04
CA ASP A 91 -5.51 13.44 1.74
C ASP A 91 -4.55 14.63 1.53
N GLY A 92 -4.30 15.42 2.57
CA GLY A 92 -3.34 16.51 2.51
C GLY A 92 -1.91 16.07 2.18
N MET A 93 -1.43 14.96 2.76
CA MET A 93 -0.10 14.42 2.41
C MET A 93 -0.06 13.88 0.99
N ARG A 94 -1.14 13.26 0.54
CA ARG A 94 -1.29 12.74 -0.81
C ARG A 94 -1.25 13.87 -1.85
N GLU A 95 -1.96 14.96 -1.60
CA GLU A 95 -1.97 16.16 -2.44
C GLU A 95 -0.58 16.79 -2.56
N VAL A 96 0.12 16.94 -1.43
CA VAL A 96 1.49 17.46 -1.39
C VAL A 96 2.46 16.52 -2.12
N ALA A 97 2.32 15.21 -1.97
CA ALA A 97 3.24 14.25 -2.58
C ALA A 97 3.08 14.19 -4.11
N LEU A 98 1.86 14.30 -4.63
CA LEU A 98 1.53 14.04 -6.04
C LEU A 98 2.41 14.79 -7.05
N PRO A 99 2.63 16.12 -6.98
CA PRO A 99 3.46 16.83 -7.95
C PRO A 99 4.92 16.39 -7.93
N HIS A 100 5.47 16.06 -6.76
CA HIS A 100 6.84 15.56 -6.62
C HIS A 100 6.99 14.14 -7.17
N LEU A 101 6.00 13.28 -6.94
CA LEU A 101 5.95 11.94 -7.52
C LEU A 101 5.85 11.99 -9.04
N ALA A 102 5.05 12.90 -9.59
CA ALA A 102 4.93 13.09 -11.04
C ALA A 102 6.26 13.51 -11.67
N GLN A 103 7.01 14.42 -11.03
CA GLN A 103 8.35 14.81 -11.49
C GLN A 103 9.34 13.64 -11.43
N LEU A 104 9.33 12.87 -10.32
CA LEU A 104 10.19 11.71 -10.17
C LEU A 104 9.87 10.63 -11.21
N GLN A 105 8.60 10.35 -11.46
CA GLN A 105 8.14 9.39 -12.46
C GLN A 105 8.52 9.83 -13.88
N ALA A 106 8.30 11.12 -14.23
CA ALA A 106 8.65 11.67 -15.53
C ALA A 106 10.15 11.62 -15.82
N TRP A 107 10.99 11.76 -14.77
CA TRP A 107 12.44 11.68 -14.87
C TRP A 107 12.93 10.23 -14.91
N SER A 108 12.47 9.38 -13.98
CA SER A 108 12.95 7.99 -13.86
C SER A 108 12.39 7.08 -14.94
N LYS A 109 11.20 7.39 -15.48
CA LYS A 109 10.39 6.54 -16.36
C LYS A 109 9.95 5.22 -15.71
N GLU A 110 10.15 5.09 -14.41
CA GLU A 110 9.79 3.92 -13.61
C GLU A 110 8.49 4.17 -12.83
N SER A 111 7.89 3.12 -12.28
CA SER A 111 6.75 3.26 -11.39
C SER A 111 7.18 3.85 -10.05
N VAL A 112 6.41 4.81 -9.54
CA VAL A 112 6.69 5.55 -8.30
C VAL A 112 5.52 5.40 -7.34
N HIS A 113 5.83 5.23 -6.06
CA HIS A 113 4.83 5.02 -5.03
C HIS A 113 5.08 5.94 -3.84
N PHE A 114 4.01 6.32 -3.17
CA PHE A 114 4.05 6.95 -1.86
C PHE A 114 3.15 6.16 -0.91
N GLY A 115 3.64 5.84 0.26
CA GLY A 115 2.91 5.06 1.25
C GLY A 115 3.21 5.47 2.68
N VAL A 116 2.34 5.05 3.59
CA VAL A 116 2.43 5.28 5.03
C VAL A 116 2.44 3.97 5.79
N LEU A 117 3.02 3.97 6.98
CA LEU A 117 3.01 2.83 7.88
C LEU A 117 1.67 2.78 8.64
N ARG A 118 1.05 1.61 8.71
CA ARG A 118 -0.16 1.32 9.46
C ARG A 118 -0.04 -0.04 10.14
N GLY A 119 0.21 -0.03 11.44
CA GLY A 119 0.59 -1.24 12.16
C GLY A 119 1.86 -1.84 11.53
N ASN A 120 1.82 -3.11 11.18
CA ASN A 120 2.92 -3.84 10.56
C ASN A 120 2.89 -3.84 9.01
N GLU A 121 2.07 -2.98 8.38
CA GLU A 121 1.92 -2.88 6.94
C GLU A 121 2.17 -1.48 6.41
N VAL A 122 2.65 -1.38 5.18
CA VAL A 122 2.62 -0.16 4.38
C VAL A 122 1.32 -0.11 3.61
N VAL A 123 0.60 1.00 3.69
CA VAL A 123 -0.55 1.30 2.84
C VAL A 123 -0.11 2.27 1.75
N VAL A 124 -0.28 1.89 0.50
CA VAL A 124 0.02 2.74 -0.65
C VAL A 124 -1.06 3.82 -0.77
N LEU A 125 -0.66 5.09 -0.68
CA LEU A 125 -1.57 6.23 -0.81
C LEU A 125 -1.58 6.82 -2.22
N GLN A 126 -0.47 6.71 -2.95
CA GLN A 126 -0.35 7.19 -4.32
C GLN A 126 0.57 6.29 -5.13
N ALA A 127 0.18 6.02 -6.36
CA ALA A 127 0.96 5.25 -7.32
C ALA A 127 0.88 5.92 -8.70
N LEU A 128 2.03 6.05 -9.35
CA LEU A 128 2.15 6.47 -10.74
C LEU A 128 2.93 5.39 -11.48
N PHE A 129 2.29 4.76 -12.45
CA PHE A 129 2.86 3.61 -13.14
C PHE A 129 3.63 4.01 -14.38
N ALA A 130 4.73 3.31 -14.65
CA ALA A 130 5.42 3.41 -15.93
C ALA A 130 4.55 2.84 -17.06
N VAL A 131 4.68 3.43 -18.26
CA VAL A 131 3.83 3.08 -19.42
C VAL A 131 4.02 1.63 -19.85
N ASP A 132 5.24 1.10 -19.73
CA ASP A 132 5.61 -0.22 -20.24
C ASP A 132 5.46 -1.37 -19.23
N HIS A 133 4.95 -1.12 -18.02
CA HIS A 133 4.76 -2.18 -17.04
C HIS A 133 3.48 -2.97 -17.30
N ALA A 134 3.64 -4.22 -17.74
CA ALA A 134 2.54 -5.15 -18.07
C ALA A 134 1.61 -5.45 -16.87
N ARG A 135 2.06 -5.22 -15.64
CA ARG A 135 1.26 -5.40 -14.41
C ARG A 135 1.64 -4.33 -13.38
N PRO A 136 0.79 -3.34 -13.14
CA PRO A 136 0.97 -2.42 -12.02
C PRO A 136 0.86 -3.20 -10.70
N ILE A 137 1.87 -3.04 -9.85
CA ILE A 137 1.93 -3.64 -8.51
C ILE A 137 2.00 -2.49 -7.52
N GLY A 138 1.15 -2.52 -6.50
CA GLY A 138 1.07 -1.46 -5.51
C GLY A 138 0.08 -0.36 -5.89
N GLU A 139 -1.12 -0.74 -6.36
CA GLU A 139 -2.24 0.20 -6.55
C GLU A 139 -2.58 0.92 -5.22
N VAL A 140 -3.23 2.08 -5.33
CA VAL A 140 -3.70 2.83 -4.14
C VAL A 140 -4.57 1.93 -3.26
N GLY A 141 -4.31 1.94 -1.94
CA GLY A 141 -4.95 1.06 -0.98
C GLY A 141 -4.28 -0.31 -0.78
N THR A 142 -3.31 -0.68 -1.63
CA THR A 142 -2.55 -1.93 -1.44
C THR A 142 -1.84 -1.91 -0.09
N ARG A 143 -1.93 -3.04 0.62
CA ARG A 143 -1.25 -3.29 1.89
C ARG A 143 -0.09 -4.26 1.66
N ILE A 144 1.08 -3.90 2.14
CA ILE A 144 2.31 -4.67 1.95
C ILE A 144 2.98 -4.81 3.33
N PRO A 145 3.36 -6.02 3.77
CA PRO A 145 4.09 -6.17 5.03
C PRO A 145 5.30 -5.26 5.09
N ALA A 146 5.40 -4.44 6.14
CA ALA A 146 6.42 -3.39 6.25
C ALA A 146 7.84 -3.96 6.17
N HIS A 147 8.08 -5.10 6.80
CA HIS A 147 9.37 -5.78 6.80
C HIS A 147 9.81 -6.31 5.42
N LEU A 148 8.91 -6.48 4.46
CA LEU A 148 9.21 -6.91 3.09
C LEU A 148 9.29 -5.74 2.10
N SER A 149 8.82 -4.56 2.48
CA SER A 149 8.72 -3.39 1.61
C SER A 149 9.91 -2.45 1.81
N ALA A 150 10.47 -1.92 0.71
CA ALA A 150 11.46 -0.86 0.81
C ALA A 150 10.90 0.38 1.52
N MET A 151 9.65 0.78 1.25
CA MET A 151 8.99 1.87 1.98
C MET A 151 8.85 1.57 3.47
N GLY A 152 8.45 0.34 3.82
CA GLY A 152 8.34 -0.08 5.21
C GLY A 152 9.68 -0.01 5.93
N ARG A 153 10.74 -0.57 5.35
CA ARG A 153 12.08 -0.52 5.94
C ARG A 153 12.64 0.89 6.03
N ALA A 154 12.37 1.74 5.04
CA ALA A 154 12.75 3.14 5.10
C ALA A 154 12.10 3.86 6.30
N MET A 155 10.83 3.57 6.60
CA MET A 155 10.13 4.13 7.76
C MET A 155 10.52 3.46 9.07
N MET A 156 10.59 2.12 9.12
CA MET A 156 10.96 1.35 10.31
C MET A 156 12.33 1.76 10.87
N ALA A 157 13.27 2.17 10.01
CA ALA A 157 14.59 2.63 10.41
C ALA A 157 14.55 3.87 11.31
N TYR A 158 13.44 4.62 11.35
CA TYR A 158 13.28 5.85 12.15
C TYR A 158 12.18 5.75 13.20
N LEU A 159 11.67 4.56 13.47
CA LEU A 159 10.81 4.28 14.62
C LEU A 159 11.63 4.31 15.91
N ARG A 160 10.95 4.53 17.03
CA ARG A 160 11.53 4.30 18.36
C ARG A 160 11.78 2.80 18.54
N GLU A 161 12.68 2.44 19.45
CA GLU A 161 13.07 1.05 19.67
C GLU A 161 11.92 0.19 20.19
N ASP A 162 11.05 0.75 21.03
CA ASP A 162 9.84 0.10 21.54
C ASP A 162 8.84 -0.21 20.40
N GLU A 163 8.56 0.77 19.53
CA GLU A 163 7.68 0.61 18.37
C GLU A 163 8.22 -0.43 17.38
N LEU A 164 9.53 -0.39 17.12
CA LEU A 164 10.18 -1.34 16.22
C LEU A 164 10.13 -2.77 16.80
N THR A 165 10.38 -2.91 18.11
CA THR A 165 10.31 -4.20 18.80
C THR A 165 8.90 -4.76 18.74
N GLU A 166 7.87 -3.96 19.01
CA GLU A 166 6.48 -4.36 18.91
C GLU A 166 6.14 -4.82 17.49
N LEU A 167 6.52 -4.04 16.47
CA LEU A 167 6.26 -4.36 15.07
C LEU A 167 6.93 -5.67 14.62
N LEU A 168 8.12 -5.98 15.14
CA LEU A 168 8.87 -7.19 14.81
C LEU A 168 8.58 -8.38 15.74
N SER A 169 7.78 -8.21 16.80
CA SER A 169 7.46 -9.28 17.75
C SER A 169 6.50 -10.33 17.21
N GLY A 170 5.70 -9.98 16.20
CA GLY A 170 4.75 -10.88 15.56
C GLY A 170 5.40 -11.81 14.53
N PRO A 171 4.62 -12.77 13.99
CA PRO A 171 5.11 -13.66 12.95
C PRO A 171 5.41 -12.86 11.66
N LEU A 172 6.67 -12.88 11.23
CA LEU A 172 7.10 -12.26 9.99
C LEU A 172 6.94 -13.26 8.83
N VAL A 173 5.84 -13.15 8.11
CA VAL A 173 5.50 -14.08 7.02
C VAL A 173 6.19 -13.64 5.72
N GLY A 174 6.89 -14.57 5.06
CA GLY A 174 7.46 -14.35 3.73
C GLY A 174 6.43 -14.54 2.62
N ILE A 175 6.55 -13.75 1.54
CA ILE A 175 5.69 -13.85 0.34
C ILE A 175 6.42 -14.59 -0.78
N THR A 176 7.75 -14.46 -0.84
CA THR A 176 8.61 -15.11 -1.82
C THR A 176 9.71 -15.91 -1.12
N PRO A 177 10.39 -16.82 -1.82
CA PRO A 177 11.57 -17.50 -1.26
C PRO A 177 12.74 -16.56 -0.89
N LYS A 178 12.73 -15.31 -1.37
CA LYS A 178 13.73 -14.28 -1.07
C LYS A 178 13.28 -13.28 0.00
N SER A 179 12.09 -13.46 0.56
CA SER A 179 11.60 -12.64 1.68
C SER A 179 12.50 -12.79 2.90
N ILE A 180 12.89 -11.67 3.51
CA ILE A 180 13.68 -11.67 4.74
C ILE A 180 12.70 -11.56 5.92
N THR A 181 12.67 -12.60 6.73
CA THR A 181 11.76 -12.75 7.89
C THR A 181 12.51 -12.89 9.21
N ASP A 182 13.84 -12.88 9.19
CA ASP A 182 14.66 -12.91 10.39
C ASP A 182 14.76 -11.49 11.00
N PRO A 183 14.25 -11.27 12.24
CA PRO A 183 14.31 -9.98 12.90
C PRO A 183 15.72 -9.41 13.07
N ALA A 184 16.71 -10.26 13.37
CA ALA A 184 18.09 -9.82 13.56
C ALA A 184 18.68 -9.26 12.25
N ARG A 185 18.41 -9.93 11.14
CA ARG A 185 18.82 -9.48 9.81
C ARG A 185 18.10 -8.19 9.42
N ILE A 186 16.80 -8.07 9.74
CA ILE A 186 16.05 -6.84 9.51
C ILE A 186 16.68 -5.68 10.29
N HIS A 187 16.95 -5.85 11.58
CA HIS A 187 17.61 -4.81 12.40
C HIS A 187 18.94 -4.33 11.79
N GLU A 188 19.77 -5.24 11.29
CA GLU A 188 21.04 -4.86 10.68
C GLU A 188 20.82 -4.06 9.39
N GLU A 189 19.86 -4.44 8.56
CA GLU A 189 19.51 -3.68 7.36
C GLU A 189 18.96 -2.29 7.71
N LEU A 190 18.16 -2.16 8.79
CA LEU A 190 17.64 -0.87 9.23
C LEU A 190 18.75 0.08 9.71
N LYS A 191 19.84 -0.43 10.32
CA LYS A 191 21.02 0.40 10.62
C LYS A 191 21.66 0.95 9.35
N GLN A 192 21.77 0.14 8.30
CA GLN A 192 22.30 0.58 7.01
C GLN A 192 21.37 1.64 6.36
N VAL A 193 20.05 1.50 6.52
CA VAL A 193 19.09 2.50 6.05
C VAL A 193 19.29 3.84 6.77
N ARG A 194 19.54 3.84 8.07
CA ARG A 194 19.84 5.09 8.83
C ARG A 194 21.10 5.80 8.29
N VAL A 195 22.11 5.05 7.90
CA VAL A 195 23.38 5.61 7.35
C VAL A 195 23.19 6.10 5.92
N SER A 196 22.56 5.28 5.06
CA SER A 196 22.42 5.58 3.64
C SER A 196 21.26 6.55 3.34
N GLY A 197 20.24 6.62 4.22
CA GLY A 197 19.02 7.37 4.01
C GLY A 197 18.04 6.72 3.01
N VAL A 198 18.31 5.49 2.56
CA VAL A 198 17.44 4.73 1.65
C VAL A 198 17.39 3.27 2.03
N ALA A 199 16.25 2.63 1.77
CA ALA A 199 16.10 1.18 1.82
C ALA A 199 16.00 0.63 0.39
N VAL A 200 16.67 -0.48 0.13
CA VAL A 200 16.56 -1.22 -1.13
C VAL A 200 16.05 -2.63 -0.83
N GLN A 201 15.00 -3.03 -1.52
CA GLN A 201 14.44 -4.38 -1.44
C GLN A 201 14.35 -4.98 -2.83
N LYS A 202 14.82 -6.22 -2.98
CA LYS A 202 14.77 -6.97 -4.23
C LYS A 202 14.05 -8.30 -4.00
N ASP A 203 13.10 -8.60 -4.85
CA ASP A 203 12.39 -9.88 -4.87
C ASP A 203 11.62 -10.24 -3.57
N GLY A 204 11.51 -9.35 -2.60
CA GLY A 204 10.90 -9.65 -1.30
C GLY A 204 9.37 -9.79 -1.33
N VAL A 205 8.69 -9.08 -2.23
CA VAL A 205 7.22 -9.12 -2.41
C VAL A 205 6.85 -9.80 -3.73
N VAL A 206 7.58 -9.50 -4.80
CA VAL A 206 7.39 -10.09 -6.14
C VAL A 206 8.76 -10.37 -6.73
N LEU A 207 8.96 -11.60 -7.23
CA LEU A 207 10.18 -11.98 -7.93
C LEU A 207 10.35 -11.18 -9.23
N GLY A 208 11.57 -10.75 -9.51
CA GLY A 208 11.91 -9.89 -10.65
C GLY A 208 11.73 -8.39 -10.37
N LEU A 209 11.15 -8.00 -9.23
CA LEU A 209 10.95 -6.60 -8.89
C LEU A 209 11.81 -6.16 -7.69
N GLY A 210 12.43 -5.00 -7.84
CA GLY A 210 13.11 -4.28 -6.79
C GLY A 210 12.44 -2.93 -6.53
N ASN A 211 12.61 -2.43 -5.32
CA ASN A 211 12.20 -1.09 -4.92
C ASN A 211 13.31 -0.42 -4.13
N ILE A 212 13.53 0.87 -4.39
CA ILE A 212 14.31 1.75 -3.53
C ILE A 212 13.39 2.80 -2.94
N ALA A 213 13.51 3.06 -1.65
CA ALA A 213 12.66 4.02 -0.95
C ALA A 213 13.46 4.91 0.00
N ALA A 214 13.01 6.18 0.13
CA ALA A 214 13.48 7.10 1.15
C ALA A 214 12.29 7.54 2.05
N PRO A 215 12.51 7.69 3.36
CA PRO A 215 11.49 8.13 4.29
C PRO A 215 11.21 9.63 4.16
N VAL A 216 9.96 10.03 4.34
CA VAL A 216 9.54 11.41 4.57
C VAL A 216 9.48 11.60 6.07
N LEU A 217 10.42 12.39 6.62
CA LEU A 217 10.61 12.57 8.07
C LEU A 217 10.16 13.96 8.51
N ILE A 218 9.19 14.05 9.40
CA ILE A 218 8.78 15.31 10.03
C ILE A 218 9.19 15.25 11.50
N LYS A 219 10.01 16.21 11.92
CA LYS A 219 10.60 16.24 13.30
C LYS A 219 11.26 14.91 13.68
N GLY A 220 11.93 14.25 12.71
CA GLY A 220 12.61 12.96 12.92
C GLY A 220 11.70 11.74 12.95
N ARG A 221 10.39 11.89 12.82
CA ARG A 221 9.41 10.80 12.79
C ARG A 221 9.00 10.46 11.34
N PRO A 222 8.89 9.19 10.97
CA PRO A 222 8.51 8.78 9.63
C PRO A 222 7.00 8.99 9.41
N MET A 223 6.66 9.90 8.51
CA MET A 223 5.26 10.17 8.14
C MET A 223 4.82 9.42 6.89
N GLY A 224 5.78 9.01 6.08
CA GLY A 224 5.56 8.25 4.85
C GLY A 224 6.90 7.89 4.22
N ALA A 225 6.83 7.25 3.05
CA ALA A 225 8.01 6.96 2.24
C ALA A 225 7.69 7.04 0.75
N VAL A 226 8.66 7.51 -0.02
CA VAL A 226 8.63 7.52 -1.49
C VAL A 226 9.44 6.33 -2.00
N ALA A 227 8.93 5.62 -3.00
CA ALA A 227 9.66 4.53 -3.62
C ALA A 227 9.67 4.64 -5.15
N VAL A 228 10.76 4.18 -5.75
CA VAL A 228 10.89 3.89 -7.19
C VAL A 228 11.02 2.38 -7.35
N GLN A 229 10.21 1.81 -8.24
CA GLN A 229 10.28 0.40 -8.62
C GLN A 229 11.28 0.23 -9.76
N PHE A 230 12.01 -0.89 -9.77
CA PHE A 230 12.96 -1.23 -10.82
C PHE A 230 13.05 -2.75 -11.01
N ASP A 231 13.63 -3.20 -12.11
CA ASP A 231 13.94 -4.61 -12.36
C ASP A 231 15.02 -5.10 -11.36
N SER A 232 14.71 -6.14 -10.57
CA SER A 232 15.60 -6.62 -9.48
C SER A 232 16.96 -7.11 -9.97
N SER A 233 17.10 -7.44 -11.26
CA SER A 233 18.38 -7.82 -11.88
C SER A 233 19.32 -6.62 -12.04
N LYS A 234 18.78 -5.39 -12.07
CA LYS A 234 19.58 -4.17 -12.21
C LYS A 234 20.14 -3.69 -10.87
N GLN A 235 21.21 -2.92 -10.94
CA GLN A 235 21.70 -2.15 -9.81
C GLN A 235 21.07 -0.77 -9.82
N VAL A 236 20.79 -0.25 -8.62
CA VAL A 236 20.28 1.12 -8.46
C VAL A 236 21.43 2.09 -8.65
N SER A 237 21.29 3.02 -9.58
CA SER A 237 22.30 4.05 -9.82
C SER A 237 22.26 5.12 -8.71
N GLU A 238 23.39 5.78 -8.50
CA GLU A 238 23.50 6.87 -7.53
C GLU A 238 22.54 8.03 -7.85
N SER A 239 22.28 8.29 -9.13
CA SER A 239 21.31 9.28 -9.58
C SER A 239 19.88 8.96 -9.12
N VAL A 240 19.45 7.69 -9.15
CA VAL A 240 18.15 7.26 -8.64
C VAL A 240 18.10 7.40 -7.12
N ILE A 241 19.17 6.99 -6.41
CA ILE A 241 19.25 7.17 -4.94
C ILE A 241 19.05 8.63 -4.58
N ASN A 242 19.77 9.54 -5.22
CA ASN A 242 19.70 10.97 -4.95
C ASN A 242 18.33 11.57 -5.32
N ALA A 243 17.74 11.14 -6.44
CA ALA A 243 16.42 11.59 -6.85
C ALA A 243 15.32 11.19 -5.85
N VAL A 244 15.34 9.95 -5.34
CA VAL A 244 14.37 9.47 -4.34
C VAL A 244 14.53 10.24 -3.03
N LYS A 245 15.77 10.46 -2.54
CA LYS A 245 16.03 11.27 -1.35
C LYS A 245 15.55 12.71 -1.50
N LEU A 246 15.87 13.34 -2.63
CA LEU A 246 15.46 14.72 -2.91
C LEU A 246 13.94 14.83 -2.96
N THR A 247 13.25 13.88 -3.55
CA THR A 247 11.78 13.83 -3.61
C THR A 247 11.19 13.71 -2.22
N ALA A 248 11.70 12.81 -1.39
CA ALA A 248 11.26 12.65 -0.01
C ALA A 248 11.47 13.95 0.81
N HIS A 249 12.62 14.61 0.62
CA HIS A 249 12.93 15.89 1.28
C HIS A 249 11.97 17.01 0.86
N ARG A 250 11.65 17.11 -0.44
CA ARG A 250 10.68 18.12 -0.94
C ARG A 250 9.29 17.89 -0.36
N ILE A 251 8.81 16.65 -0.35
CA ILE A 251 7.52 16.31 0.26
C ILE A 251 7.54 16.67 1.76
N CYS A 252 8.63 16.38 2.48
CA CYS A 252 8.78 16.79 3.89
C CYS A 252 8.68 18.31 4.06
N SER A 253 9.39 19.09 3.25
CA SER A 253 9.38 20.55 3.29
C SER A 253 7.98 21.12 3.07
N ASP A 254 7.32 20.69 2.00
CA ASP A 254 6.00 21.21 1.64
C ASP A 254 4.91 20.74 2.63
N THR A 255 5.01 19.53 3.14
CA THR A 255 4.12 19.03 4.21
C THR A 255 4.31 19.85 5.49
N THR A 256 5.55 20.14 5.87
CA THR A 256 5.84 20.97 7.06
C THR A 256 5.28 22.38 6.90
N GLN A 257 5.37 22.96 5.71
CA GLN A 257 4.80 24.27 5.41
C GLN A 257 3.26 24.25 5.45
N MET A 258 2.63 23.22 4.89
CA MET A 258 1.18 23.03 4.93
C MET A 258 0.66 22.98 6.38
N LEU A 259 1.35 22.24 7.25
CA LEU A 259 1.01 22.13 8.67
C LEU A 259 1.19 23.45 9.42
N ALA A 260 2.26 24.19 9.13
CA ALA A 260 2.49 25.50 9.72
C ALA A 260 1.39 26.53 9.36
N GLN A 261 0.69 26.30 8.23
CA GLN A 261 -0.45 27.11 7.78
C GLN A 261 -1.80 26.65 8.35
N GLY A 262 -1.82 25.62 9.21
CA GLY A 262 -3.05 25.03 9.77
C GLY A 262 -3.89 24.28 8.73
N ARG A 263 -3.27 23.86 7.63
CA ARG A 263 -3.92 23.07 6.57
C ARG A 263 -3.58 21.59 6.75
N GLY A 264 -4.49 20.85 7.33
CA GLY A 264 -4.38 19.40 7.52
C GLY A 264 -3.88 19.00 8.91
N ASP A 265 -4.39 17.89 9.38
CA ASP A 265 -3.91 17.20 10.57
C ASP A 265 -2.90 16.13 10.12
N LEU A 266 -1.77 16.07 10.79
CA LEU A 266 -0.92 14.88 10.68
C LEU A 266 -1.70 13.72 11.29
N PHE A 267 -1.64 12.55 10.66
CA PHE A 267 -1.99 11.33 11.37
C PHE A 267 -1.20 11.31 12.66
N PRO A 268 -1.83 11.34 13.83
CA PRO A 268 -1.13 10.98 15.04
C PRO A 268 -0.68 9.52 14.82
N PHE A 269 0.61 9.25 14.88
CA PHE A 269 1.02 8.00 15.45
C PHE A 269 0.46 8.08 16.85
N ASP A 270 -0.48 7.22 17.19
CA ASP A 270 -1.12 7.19 18.48
C ASP A 270 -0.06 7.40 19.56
N ASP A 271 -0.33 8.41 20.44
CA ASP A 271 0.51 8.71 21.59
C ASP A 271 0.55 7.53 22.55
#